data_30a5497d94bb11aafa62c950de644d69
#
_entry.id   30a5497d94bb11aafa62c950de644d69
#
_cell.length_a   1.000
_cell.length_b   1.000
_cell.length_c   1.000
_cell.angle_alpha   90.00
_cell.angle_beta   90.00
_cell.angle_gamma   90.00
#
_symmetry.space_group_name_H-M   'P 1'
#
loop_
_entity.id
_entity.type
_entity.pdbx_description
1 polymer ?
#
loop_
_entity_poly.entity_id
_entity_poly.type
_entity_poly.pdbx_seq_one_letter_code
_entity_poly.pdbx_strand_id
1 'polypeptide(L)'
;FEAMNQVAVLAKQQGVVAKKLDVSVPSHCELLSQQAKQLAASMEGMTLKQPKIRYLSGTTARTLSRPEQIGDDLAFNMSRTVDWESTIQAAWE
;
A
#
# COMPACT_ATOMS: atom_id res chain seq x y z
N PHE A 1 3.35 -11.28 15.10
CA PHE A 1 1.99 -11.85 15.28
C PHE A 1 1.45 -11.63 16.70
N GLU A 2 2.32 -11.57 17.71
CA GLU A 2 1.84 -11.32 19.08
C GLU A 2 1.21 -9.94 19.24
N ALA A 3 1.83 -8.91 18.67
CA ALA A 3 1.27 -7.58 18.69
C ALA A 3 -0.09 -7.51 17.99
N MET A 4 -0.23 -8.24 16.88
CA MET A 4 -1.51 -8.33 16.16
C MET A 4 -2.59 -8.99 17.01
N ASN A 5 -2.22 -10.05 17.74
CA ASN A 5 -3.15 -10.74 18.63
C ASN A 5 -3.61 -9.81 19.77
N GLN A 6 -2.69 -9.01 20.32
CA GLN A 6 -3.03 -8.04 21.36
C GLN A 6 -3.99 -6.97 20.83
N VAL A 7 -3.76 -6.47 19.61
CA VAL A 7 -4.65 -5.49 18.97
C VAL A 7 -6.05 -6.10 18.77
N ALA A 8 -6.12 -7.37 18.33
CA ALA A 8 -7.40 -8.04 18.13
C ALA A 8 -8.19 -8.17 19.42
N VAL A 9 -7.51 -8.48 20.54
CA VAL A 9 -8.14 -8.56 21.86
C VAL A 9 -8.68 -7.20 22.29
N LEU A 10 -7.87 -6.15 22.15
CA LEU A 10 -8.28 -4.79 22.49
C LEU A 10 -9.47 -4.33 21.64
N ALA A 11 -9.47 -4.64 20.34
CA ALA A 11 -10.57 -4.30 19.46
C ALA A 11 -11.86 -4.96 19.90
N LYS A 12 -11.81 -6.23 20.28
CA LYS A 12 -12.97 -6.96 20.78
C LYS A 12 -13.52 -6.33 22.05
N GLN A 13 -12.64 -5.90 22.97
CA GLN A 13 -13.07 -5.21 24.19
C GLN A 13 -13.75 -3.88 23.91
N GLN A 14 -13.42 -3.22 22.81
CA GLN A 14 -14.02 -1.95 22.38
C GLN A 14 -15.24 -2.16 21.49
N GLY A 15 -15.67 -3.38 21.25
CA GLY A 15 -16.80 -3.67 20.38
C GLY A 15 -16.50 -3.50 18.89
N VAL A 16 -15.22 -3.50 18.51
CA VAL A 16 -14.79 -3.35 17.14
C VAL A 16 -14.42 -4.72 16.56
N VAL A 17 -14.83 -4.96 15.32
CA VAL A 17 -14.49 -6.19 14.61
C VAL A 17 -13.05 -6.11 14.11
N ALA A 18 -12.22 -7.08 14.50
CA ALA A 18 -10.87 -7.24 13.97
C ALA A 18 -10.73 -8.66 13.43
N LYS A 19 -10.34 -8.78 12.18
CA LYS A 19 -10.16 -10.07 11.52
C LYS A 19 -8.74 -10.17 10.98
N LYS A 20 -8.04 -11.23 11.39
CA LYS A 20 -6.72 -11.52 10.85
C LYS A 20 -6.87 -12.11 9.45
N LEU A 21 -6.17 -11.52 8.48
CA LEU A 21 -6.12 -12.05 7.13
C LEU A 21 -5.12 -13.21 7.06
N ASP A 22 -5.42 -14.20 6.23
CA ASP A 22 -4.56 -15.35 6.04
C ASP A 22 -3.46 -15.02 5.02
N VAL A 23 -2.55 -14.13 5.44
CA VAL A 23 -1.43 -13.67 4.64
C VAL A 23 -0.14 -13.93 5.41
N SER A 24 0.82 -14.62 4.77
CA SER A 24 2.08 -15.01 5.40
C SER A 24 3.23 -14.03 5.10
N VAL A 25 3.07 -13.15 4.13
CA VAL A 25 4.10 -12.19 3.72
C VAL A 25 3.91 -10.87 4.49
N PRO A 26 5.01 -10.30 5.07
CA PRO A 26 4.90 -9.03 5.80
C PRO A 26 4.82 -7.84 4.83
N SER A 27 3.72 -7.75 4.07
CA SER A 27 3.50 -6.72 3.07
C SER A 27 3.23 -5.36 3.71
N HIS A 28 3.54 -4.30 2.97
CA HIS A 28 3.24 -2.91 3.33
C HIS A 28 3.99 -2.44 4.58
N CYS A 29 5.23 -2.92 4.74
CA CYS A 29 6.12 -2.48 5.82
C CYS A 29 7.58 -2.52 5.35
N GLU A 30 8.49 -1.99 6.18
CA GLU A 30 9.90 -1.86 5.83
C GLU A 30 10.61 -3.20 5.57
N LEU A 31 10.06 -4.29 6.03
CA LEU A 31 10.68 -5.61 5.86
C LEU A 31 10.82 -6.00 4.39
N LEU A 32 10.03 -5.41 3.50
CA LEU A 32 10.11 -5.66 2.05
C LEU A 32 10.80 -4.52 1.28
N SER A 33 11.54 -3.64 1.94
CA SER A 33 12.18 -2.49 1.28
C SER A 33 13.14 -2.90 0.18
N GLN A 34 13.92 -3.95 0.39
CA GLN A 34 14.90 -4.41 -0.60
C GLN A 34 14.20 -4.99 -1.83
N GLN A 35 13.16 -5.77 -1.62
CA GLN A 35 12.37 -6.33 -2.71
C GLN A 35 11.67 -5.22 -3.51
N ALA A 36 11.19 -4.19 -2.83
CA ALA A 36 10.60 -3.03 -3.49
C ALA A 36 11.61 -2.31 -4.39
N LYS A 37 12.84 -2.14 -3.92
CA LYS A 37 13.91 -1.53 -4.72
C LYS A 37 14.24 -2.37 -5.95
N GLN A 38 14.27 -3.68 -5.81
CA GLN A 38 14.51 -4.59 -6.93
C GLN A 38 13.40 -4.49 -7.97
N LEU A 39 12.15 -4.43 -7.53
CA LEU A 39 11.01 -4.28 -8.42
C LEU A 39 11.05 -2.91 -9.14
N ALA A 40 11.37 -1.85 -8.42
CA ALA A 40 11.49 -0.51 -9.00
C ALA A 40 12.56 -0.49 -10.10
N ALA A 41 13.71 -1.11 -9.85
CA ALA A 41 14.79 -1.21 -10.84
C ALA A 41 14.34 -1.98 -12.08
N SER A 42 13.57 -3.05 -11.90
CA SER A 42 13.02 -3.81 -13.02
C SER A 42 12.04 -2.99 -13.84
N MET A 43 11.28 -2.12 -13.21
CA MET A 43 10.28 -1.29 -13.88
C MET A 43 10.90 -0.11 -14.64
N GLU A 44 12.12 0.29 -14.33
CA GLU A 44 12.80 1.38 -15.04
C GLU A 44 12.96 1.11 -16.53
N GLY A 45 13.12 -0.16 -16.92
CA GLY A 45 13.22 -0.56 -18.32
C GLY A 45 11.89 -0.70 -19.04
N MET A 46 10.78 -0.49 -18.34
CA MET A 46 9.45 -0.66 -18.91
C MET A 46 8.90 0.69 -19.41
N THR A 47 8.21 0.65 -20.53
CA THR A 47 7.51 1.82 -21.07
C THR A 47 6.10 1.85 -20.50
N LEU A 48 5.85 2.75 -19.55
CA LEU A 48 4.53 2.96 -18.98
C LEU A 48 3.87 4.15 -19.68
N LYS A 49 2.57 4.03 -19.90
CA LYS A 49 1.76 5.11 -20.50
C LYS A 49 1.03 5.86 -19.42
N GLN A 50 0.62 7.10 -19.73
CA GLN A 50 -0.24 7.85 -18.82
C GLN A 50 -1.57 7.12 -18.63
N PRO A 51 -2.11 7.10 -17.40
CA PRO A 51 -3.39 6.45 -17.15
C PRO A 51 -4.54 7.19 -17.85
N LYS A 52 -5.51 6.42 -18.34
CA LYS A 52 -6.73 6.99 -18.95
C LYS A 52 -7.77 7.34 -17.90
N ILE A 53 -7.63 6.78 -16.71
CA ILE A 53 -8.50 7.07 -15.57
C ILE A 53 -7.63 7.62 -14.44
N ARG A 54 -8.28 8.25 -13.46
CA ARG A 54 -7.59 8.81 -12.31
C ARG A 54 -6.92 7.70 -11.48
N TYR A 55 -5.64 7.84 -11.25
CA TYR A 55 -4.86 6.91 -10.43
C TYR A 55 -4.56 7.55 -9.07
N LEU A 56 -4.97 6.90 -8.00
CA LEU A 56 -4.69 7.35 -6.63
C LEU A 56 -3.71 6.40 -5.97
N SER A 57 -2.66 6.98 -5.37
CA SER A 57 -1.72 6.20 -4.57
C SER A 57 -2.38 5.75 -3.27
N GLY A 58 -2.30 4.45 -2.97
CA GLY A 58 -2.81 3.89 -1.72
C GLY A 58 -1.94 4.21 -0.52
N THR A 59 -0.75 4.80 -0.72
CA THR A 59 0.16 5.14 0.38
C THR A 59 0.22 6.63 0.66
N THR A 60 0.03 7.49 -0.35
CA THR A 60 0.07 8.95 -0.20
C THR A 60 -1.29 9.61 -0.33
N ALA A 61 -2.29 8.89 -0.83
CA ALA A 61 -3.64 9.39 -1.12
C ALA A 61 -3.63 10.53 -2.16
N ARG A 62 -2.60 10.60 -2.99
CA ARG A 62 -2.45 11.64 -4.02
C ARG A 62 -2.72 11.06 -5.40
N THR A 63 -3.25 11.91 -6.27
CA THR A 63 -3.39 11.57 -7.68
C THR A 63 -2.02 11.63 -8.35
N LEU A 64 -1.66 10.56 -9.04
CA LEU A 64 -0.42 10.48 -9.81
C LEU A 64 -0.76 10.37 -11.28
N SER A 65 -0.07 11.14 -12.12
CA SER A 65 -0.31 11.15 -13.56
C SER A 65 0.92 10.80 -14.38
N ARG A 66 2.12 11.01 -13.84
CA ARG A 66 3.35 10.69 -14.57
C ARG A 66 3.67 9.21 -14.48
N PRO A 67 3.99 8.56 -15.62
CA PRO A 67 4.28 7.12 -15.63
C PRO A 67 5.39 6.72 -14.66
N GLU A 68 6.46 7.50 -14.53
CA GLU A 68 7.56 7.21 -13.61
C GLU A 68 7.14 7.25 -12.15
N GLN A 69 6.23 8.16 -11.78
CA GLN A 69 5.69 8.23 -10.43
C GLN A 69 4.80 7.03 -10.13
N ILE A 70 3.99 6.62 -11.09
CA ILE A 70 3.11 5.46 -10.96
C ILE A 70 3.93 4.18 -10.84
N GLY A 71 4.98 4.04 -11.63
CA GLY A 71 5.89 2.90 -11.55
C GLY A 71 6.52 2.77 -10.17
N ASP A 72 7.03 3.88 -9.62
CA ASP A 72 7.60 3.89 -8.27
C ASP A 72 6.54 3.56 -7.22
N ASP A 73 5.34 4.13 -7.33
CA ASP A 73 4.26 3.87 -6.38
C ASP A 73 3.87 2.39 -6.37
N LEU A 74 3.77 1.77 -7.55
CA LEU A 74 3.46 0.35 -7.66
C LEU A 74 4.56 -0.52 -7.04
N ALA A 75 5.82 -0.18 -7.29
CA ALA A 75 6.94 -0.96 -6.77
C ALA A 75 7.08 -0.82 -5.25
N PHE A 76 7.04 0.41 -4.72
CA PHE A 76 7.26 0.67 -3.31
C PHE A 76 6.01 0.44 -2.45
N ASN A 77 4.86 0.14 -3.05
CA ASN A 77 3.64 -0.18 -2.31
C ASN A 77 3.87 -1.34 -1.33
N MET A 78 4.65 -2.35 -1.74
CA MET A 78 4.88 -3.53 -0.90
C MET A 78 5.66 -3.23 0.38
N SER A 79 6.38 -2.10 0.44
CA SER A 79 7.20 -1.73 1.60
C SER A 79 6.66 -0.54 2.37
N ARG A 80 5.52 0.01 1.98
CA ARG A 80 4.92 1.19 2.61
C ARG A 80 3.56 0.88 3.20
N THR A 81 3.24 1.56 4.29
CA THR A 81 1.94 1.43 4.93
C THR A 81 0.84 1.96 4.00
N VAL A 82 -0.23 1.20 3.85
CA VAL A 82 -1.41 1.61 3.08
C VAL A 82 -2.27 2.54 3.93
N ASP A 83 -2.60 3.71 3.39
CA ASP A 83 -3.51 4.68 4.03
C ASP A 83 -4.87 4.59 3.33
N TRP A 84 -5.66 3.60 3.72
CA TRP A 84 -6.94 3.32 3.10
C TRP A 84 -7.95 4.45 3.30
N GLU A 85 -8.01 4.99 4.52
CA GLU A 85 -8.97 6.04 4.85
C GLU A 85 -8.77 7.29 3.99
N SER A 86 -7.54 7.81 3.97
CA SER A 86 -7.22 9.01 3.19
C SER A 86 -7.40 8.77 1.68
N THR A 87 -7.10 7.56 1.21
CA THR A 87 -7.26 7.21 -0.19
C THR A 87 -8.72 7.24 -0.60
N ILE A 88 -9.61 6.67 0.21
CA ILE A 88 -11.04 6.67 -0.06
C ILE A 88 -11.60 8.09 -0.01
N GLN A 89 -11.17 8.91 0.95
CA GLN A 89 -11.58 10.31 1.02
C GLN A 89 -11.16 11.08 -0.24
N ALA A 90 -9.92 10.88 -0.70
CA ALA A 90 -9.41 11.51 -1.92
C ALA A 90 -10.19 11.06 -3.16
N ALA A 91 -10.57 9.80 -3.22
CA ALA A 91 -11.35 9.27 -4.34
C ALA A 91 -12.76 9.88 -4.38
N TRP A 92 -13.32 10.17 -3.23
CA TRP A 92 -14.66 10.76 -3.11
C TRP A 92 -14.69 12.23 -3.54
N GLU A 93 -13.60 12.95 -3.33
CA GLU A 93 -13.46 14.34 -3.75
C GLU A 93 -13.29 14.45 -5.28
#